data_dc745c53909b6bee3f2c536ad37fbad1
#
_entry.id   dc745c53909b6bee3f2c536ad37fbad1
#
_cell.length_a   1.000
_cell.length_b   1.000
_cell.length_c   1.000
_cell.angle_alpha   90.00
_cell.angle_beta   90.00
_cell.angle_gamma   90.00
#
_symmetry.space_group_name_H-M   'P 1'
#
loop_
_entity.id
_entity.type
_entity.pdbx_description
1 polymer ?
#
loop_
_entity_poly.entity_id
_entity_poly.type
_entity_poly.pdbx_seq_one_letter_code
_entity_poly.pdbx_strand_id
1 'polypeptide(L)'
;LDMRYGRQWVQAQAKGKRVLNLFAYTCGFSVAALAGGALQVVNLDMARAALSRGRDNHRLNQHDLSQVVFLGHDLFKSWGKVAKYGPYDLIIIDPPSFVLSKDYPKVLRRLPELLSAEGVVLACSNEPEIGPDYLTQAMASEAPSLGFIERLENPPEFPDSQPESALKALVFSNAV
;
A
#
# COMPACT_ATOMS: atom_id res chain seq x y z
N LEU A 1 -6.48 1.95 13.43
CA LEU A 1 -7.63 1.10 13.80
C LEU A 1 -8.54 0.87 12.61
N ASP A 2 -8.90 1.93 11.89
CA ASP A 2 -9.71 1.94 10.67
C ASP A 2 -9.18 0.99 9.57
N MET A 3 -7.87 0.95 9.33
CA MET A 3 -7.22 0.05 8.37
C MET A 3 -7.05 -1.40 8.87
N ARG A 4 -7.81 -1.86 9.87
CA ARG A 4 -7.69 -3.24 10.37
C ARG A 4 -8.01 -4.27 9.29
N TYR A 5 -9.09 -4.09 8.55
CA TYR A 5 -9.48 -5.04 7.49
C TYR A 5 -8.50 -5.00 6.31
N GLY A 6 -7.99 -3.82 5.95
CA GLY A 6 -6.90 -3.72 4.97
C GLY A 6 -5.65 -4.50 5.39
N ARG A 7 -5.26 -4.43 6.68
CA ARG A 7 -4.11 -5.22 7.18
C ARG A 7 -4.41 -6.72 7.21
N GLN A 8 -5.62 -7.14 7.59
CA GLN A 8 -6.03 -8.54 7.55
C GLN A 8 -6.03 -9.08 6.12
N TRP A 9 -6.53 -8.29 5.18
CA TRP A 9 -6.51 -8.65 3.76
C TRP A 9 -5.06 -8.80 3.26
N VAL A 10 -4.17 -7.85 3.57
CA VAL A 10 -2.74 -7.94 3.22
C VAL A 10 -2.11 -9.20 3.83
N GLN A 11 -2.40 -9.50 5.09
CA GLN A 11 -1.91 -10.72 5.75
C GLN A 11 -2.36 -11.99 5.02
N ALA A 12 -3.62 -12.05 4.61
CA ALA A 12 -4.17 -13.19 3.88
C ALA A 12 -3.56 -13.36 2.47
N GLN A 13 -3.22 -12.23 1.81
CA GLN A 13 -2.68 -12.22 0.44
C GLN A 13 -1.16 -12.39 0.35
N ALA A 14 -0.41 -12.20 1.43
CA ALA A 14 1.04 -11.99 1.39
C ALA A 14 1.89 -13.26 1.25
N LYS A 15 1.34 -14.46 1.46
CA LYS A 15 2.12 -15.70 1.48
C LYS A 15 2.94 -15.91 0.20
N GLY A 16 4.26 -16.00 0.37
CA GLY A 16 5.20 -16.25 -0.73
C GLY A 16 5.43 -15.04 -1.64
N LYS A 17 4.92 -13.85 -1.28
CA LYS A 17 4.95 -12.66 -2.12
C LYS A 17 6.06 -11.67 -1.74
N ARG A 18 6.52 -10.91 -2.74
CA ARG A 18 7.29 -9.68 -2.56
C ARG A 18 6.32 -8.51 -2.46
N VAL A 19 6.41 -7.78 -1.35
CA VAL A 19 5.47 -6.71 -1.02
C VAL A 19 6.17 -5.36 -1.01
N LEU A 20 5.56 -4.36 -1.65
CA LEU A 20 5.96 -2.97 -1.57
C LEU A 20 4.93 -2.19 -0.74
N ASN A 21 5.40 -1.51 0.29
CA ASN A 21 4.59 -0.67 1.16
C ASN A 21 5.04 0.79 0.99
N LEU A 22 4.31 1.54 0.21
CA LEU A 22 4.53 2.97 -0.04
C LEU A 22 3.82 3.82 1.02
N PHE A 23 4.49 4.89 1.47
CA PHE A 23 4.03 5.73 2.57
C PHE A 23 3.87 4.91 3.85
N ALA A 24 4.91 4.14 4.15
CA ALA A 24 4.88 3.04 5.09
C ALA A 24 4.66 3.45 6.56
N TYR A 25 4.93 4.73 6.90
CA TYR A 25 4.84 5.25 8.26
C TYR A 25 5.51 4.32 9.27
N THR A 26 4.78 3.79 10.26
CA THR A 26 5.29 2.82 11.26
C THR A 26 5.18 1.36 10.81
N CYS A 27 5.03 1.11 9.51
CA CYS A 27 5.08 -0.21 8.87
C CYS A 27 3.98 -1.19 9.29
N GLY A 28 2.78 -0.71 9.65
CA GLY A 28 1.69 -1.60 10.08
C GLY A 28 1.27 -2.64 9.02
N PHE A 29 1.21 -2.26 7.75
CA PHE A 29 0.97 -3.20 6.65
C PHE A 29 2.14 -4.18 6.44
N SER A 30 3.37 -3.72 6.59
CA SER A 30 4.56 -4.56 6.48
C SER A 30 4.59 -5.66 7.55
N VAL A 31 4.23 -5.30 8.78
CA VAL A 31 4.08 -6.28 9.88
C VAL A 31 3.03 -7.33 9.54
N ALA A 32 1.86 -6.90 9.03
CA ALA A 32 0.81 -7.81 8.60
C ALA A 32 1.25 -8.72 7.44
N ALA A 33 1.96 -8.18 6.45
CA ALA A 33 2.46 -8.93 5.31
C ALA A 33 3.44 -10.05 5.74
N LEU A 34 4.41 -9.75 6.62
CA LEU A 34 5.32 -10.78 7.13
C LEU A 34 4.62 -11.81 8.00
N ALA A 35 3.67 -11.39 8.84
CA ALA A 35 2.83 -12.32 9.60
C ALA A 35 2.03 -13.26 8.68
N GLY A 36 1.71 -12.81 7.46
CA GLY A 36 1.07 -13.61 6.41
C GLY A 36 2.03 -14.46 5.57
N GLY A 37 3.33 -14.44 5.86
CA GLY A 37 4.33 -15.26 5.16
C GLY A 37 4.90 -14.61 3.89
N ALA A 38 4.96 -13.27 3.82
CA ALA A 38 5.66 -12.58 2.74
C ALA A 38 7.14 -13.00 2.67
N LEU A 39 7.68 -13.15 1.46
CA LEU A 39 9.11 -13.43 1.24
C LEU A 39 9.97 -12.22 1.58
N GLN A 40 9.51 -11.04 1.20
CA GLN A 40 10.21 -9.79 1.44
C GLN A 40 9.20 -8.64 1.47
N VAL A 41 9.43 -7.66 2.34
CA VAL A 41 8.69 -6.39 2.33
C VAL A 41 9.66 -5.22 2.20
N VAL A 42 9.37 -4.34 1.25
CA VAL A 42 10.09 -3.08 1.06
C VAL A 42 9.21 -1.94 1.54
N ASN A 43 9.67 -1.22 2.55
CA ASN A 43 8.99 -0.07 3.11
C ASN A 43 9.65 1.21 2.64
N LEU A 44 8.88 2.14 2.09
CA LEU A 44 9.36 3.47 1.73
C LEU A 44 8.54 4.54 2.43
N ASP A 45 9.23 5.44 3.11
CA ASP A 45 8.68 6.64 3.73
C ASP A 45 9.76 7.72 3.89
N MET A 46 9.38 9.00 3.84
CA MET A 46 10.30 10.12 4.11
C MET A 46 10.63 10.24 5.59
N ALA A 47 9.68 9.88 6.47
CA ALA A 47 9.78 10.00 7.92
C ALA A 47 10.67 8.88 8.50
N ARG A 48 11.97 9.09 8.52
CA ARG A 48 12.95 8.11 9.05
C ARG A 48 12.65 7.67 10.47
N ALA A 49 12.15 8.58 11.32
CA ALA A 49 11.75 8.26 12.70
C ALA A 49 10.58 7.26 12.72
N ALA A 50 9.61 7.40 11.82
CA ALA A 50 8.51 6.46 11.68
C ALA A 50 9.00 5.09 11.21
N LEU A 51 9.91 5.03 10.23
CA LEU A 51 10.54 3.78 9.79
C LEU A 51 11.36 3.11 10.90
N SER A 52 12.04 3.89 11.75
CA SER A 52 12.74 3.34 12.93
C SER A 52 11.77 2.65 13.87
N ARG A 53 10.63 3.28 14.15
CA ARG A 53 9.55 2.65 14.93
C ARG A 53 8.96 1.43 14.21
N GLY A 54 8.85 1.48 12.89
CA GLY A 54 8.47 0.33 12.08
C GLY A 54 9.40 -0.86 12.26
N ARG A 55 10.71 -0.61 12.32
CA ARG A 55 11.71 -1.65 12.63
C ARG A 55 11.49 -2.26 14.01
N ASP A 56 11.17 -1.43 15.01
CA ASP A 56 10.89 -1.93 16.37
C ASP A 56 9.58 -2.73 16.40
N ASN A 57 8.57 -2.33 15.61
CA ASN A 57 7.35 -3.12 15.46
C ASN A 57 7.62 -4.51 14.86
N HIS A 58 8.51 -4.62 13.89
CA HIS A 58 8.93 -5.93 13.38
C HIS A 58 9.66 -6.77 14.44
N ARG A 59 10.54 -6.16 15.25
CA ARG A 59 11.22 -6.85 16.36
C ARG A 59 10.24 -7.36 17.41
N LEU A 60 9.25 -6.54 17.79
CA LEU A 60 8.20 -6.94 18.73
C LEU A 60 7.38 -8.14 18.24
N ASN A 61 7.22 -8.27 16.93
CA ASN A 61 6.55 -9.42 16.30
C ASN A 61 7.51 -10.57 15.96
N GLN A 62 8.78 -10.51 16.38
CA GLN A 62 9.80 -11.54 16.17
C GLN A 62 10.05 -11.87 14.70
N HIS A 63 9.84 -10.89 13.80
CA HIS A 63 10.09 -11.06 12.38
C HIS A 63 11.60 -11.05 12.06
N ASP A 64 11.98 -11.85 11.06
CA ASP A 64 13.32 -11.80 10.50
C ASP A 64 13.54 -10.50 9.72
N LEU A 65 14.36 -9.62 10.26
CA LEU A 65 14.66 -8.33 9.64
C LEU A 65 15.44 -8.43 8.33
N SER A 66 16.01 -9.58 7.99
CA SER A 66 16.63 -9.80 6.67
C SER A 66 15.60 -9.79 5.53
N GLN A 67 14.32 -10.04 5.85
CA GLN A 67 13.21 -9.98 4.91
C GLN A 67 12.61 -8.56 4.77
N VAL A 68 13.11 -7.56 5.52
CA VAL A 68 12.53 -6.22 5.58
C VAL A 68 13.52 -5.17 5.13
N VAL A 69 13.16 -4.42 4.10
CA VAL A 69 13.92 -3.27 3.62
C VAL A 69 13.25 -1.98 4.09
N PHE A 70 14.04 -1.03 4.58
CA PHE A 70 13.57 0.29 5.01
C PHE A 70 14.25 1.38 4.20
N LEU A 71 13.50 2.06 3.35
CA LEU A 71 13.96 3.14 2.48
C LEU A 71 13.46 4.48 3.00
N GLY A 72 14.32 5.20 3.74
CA GLY A 72 14.04 6.53 4.29
C GLY A 72 14.26 7.63 3.25
N HIS A 73 13.43 7.67 2.19
CA HIS A 73 13.60 8.51 1.02
C HIS A 73 12.29 9.14 0.54
N ASP A 74 12.42 10.26 -0.17
CA ASP A 74 11.34 10.81 -0.99
C ASP A 74 11.05 9.86 -2.16
N LEU A 75 9.81 9.37 -2.26
CA LEU A 75 9.36 8.46 -3.31
C LEU A 75 9.64 9.01 -4.71
N PHE A 76 9.30 10.29 -4.94
CA PHE A 76 9.38 10.91 -6.27
C PHE A 76 10.82 11.07 -6.79
N LYS A 77 11.81 10.98 -5.88
CA LYS A 77 13.25 11.00 -6.19
C LYS A 77 13.91 9.63 -6.09
N SER A 78 13.15 8.57 -5.82
CA SER A 78 13.74 7.28 -5.44
C SER A 78 13.14 6.07 -6.13
N TRP A 79 12.45 6.26 -7.25
CA TRP A 79 11.83 5.16 -8.01
C TRP A 79 12.83 4.05 -8.38
N GLY A 80 14.04 4.41 -8.79
CA GLY A 80 15.10 3.42 -9.11
C GLY A 80 15.52 2.58 -7.90
N LYS A 81 15.44 3.15 -6.67
CA LYS A 81 15.73 2.38 -5.45
C LYS A 81 14.61 1.40 -5.14
N VAL A 82 13.37 1.78 -5.40
CA VAL A 82 12.19 0.90 -5.24
C VAL A 82 12.24 -0.22 -6.27
N ALA A 83 12.44 0.11 -7.55
CA ALA A 83 12.47 -0.85 -8.65
C ALA A 83 13.56 -1.93 -8.49
N LYS A 84 14.66 -1.61 -7.81
CA LYS A 84 15.77 -2.56 -7.56
C LYS A 84 15.33 -3.83 -6.81
N TYR A 85 14.29 -3.77 -6.01
CA TYR A 85 13.78 -4.89 -5.21
C TYR A 85 12.58 -5.59 -5.84
N GLY A 86 12.03 -5.04 -6.95
CA GLY A 86 10.92 -5.63 -7.69
C GLY A 86 11.32 -6.76 -8.64
N PRO A 87 10.38 -7.28 -9.44
CA PRO A 87 8.97 -6.88 -9.42
C PRO A 87 8.24 -7.30 -8.14
N TYR A 88 7.11 -6.64 -7.86
CA TYR A 88 6.32 -6.87 -6.65
C TYR A 88 5.01 -7.59 -6.97
N ASP A 89 4.63 -8.51 -6.09
CA ASP A 89 3.37 -9.25 -6.21
C ASP A 89 2.22 -8.56 -5.49
N LEU A 90 2.53 -7.65 -4.57
CA LEU A 90 1.57 -6.83 -3.85
C LEU A 90 2.17 -5.45 -3.60
N ILE A 91 1.47 -4.40 -4.04
CA ILE A 91 1.83 -3.01 -3.75
C ILE A 91 0.72 -2.39 -2.90
N ILE A 92 1.10 -1.77 -1.78
CA ILE A 92 0.20 -1.05 -0.89
C ILE A 92 0.52 0.45 -1.03
N ILE A 93 -0.52 1.26 -1.22
CA ILE A 93 -0.42 2.72 -1.36
C ILE A 93 -1.39 3.34 -0.37
N ASP A 94 -0.87 3.93 0.70
CA ASP A 94 -1.66 4.61 1.74
C ASP A 94 -1.08 6.02 1.97
N PRO A 95 -1.22 6.93 1.00
CA PRO A 95 -0.59 8.24 1.02
C PRO A 95 -1.30 9.20 1.95
N PRO A 96 -0.57 10.19 2.50
CA PRO A 96 -1.20 11.31 3.19
C PRO A 96 -2.00 12.19 2.21
N SER A 97 -3.02 12.89 2.71
CA SER A 97 -3.99 13.67 1.93
C SER A 97 -3.36 14.63 0.91
N PHE A 98 -2.24 15.29 1.27
CA PHE A 98 -1.57 16.23 0.36
C PHE A 98 -0.97 15.57 -0.89
N VAL A 99 -0.65 14.27 -0.85
CA VAL A 99 -0.16 13.51 -2.02
C VAL A 99 -1.33 13.16 -2.92
N LEU A 100 -2.48 12.80 -2.33
CA LEU A 100 -3.70 12.45 -3.09
C LEU A 100 -4.14 13.59 -4.01
N SER A 101 -4.05 14.84 -3.55
CA SER A 101 -4.53 16.00 -4.31
C SER A 101 -3.64 16.40 -5.48
N LYS A 102 -2.32 16.12 -5.46
CA LYS A 102 -1.36 16.67 -6.45
C LYS A 102 -0.51 15.63 -7.16
N ASP A 103 -0.05 14.64 -6.43
CA ASP A 103 1.01 13.74 -6.87
C ASP A 103 0.56 12.28 -7.03
N TYR A 104 -0.67 11.96 -6.66
CA TYR A 104 -1.20 10.61 -6.75
C TYR A 104 -1.16 10.04 -8.18
N PRO A 105 -1.54 10.80 -9.24
CA PRO A 105 -1.39 10.33 -10.61
C PRO A 105 0.03 9.90 -10.97
N LYS A 106 1.04 10.60 -10.44
CA LYS A 106 2.45 10.23 -10.68
C LYS A 106 2.83 8.89 -10.05
N VAL A 107 2.21 8.56 -8.90
CA VAL A 107 2.40 7.26 -8.25
C VAL A 107 1.74 6.17 -9.09
N LEU A 108 0.49 6.37 -9.51
CA LEU A 108 -0.28 5.38 -10.27
C LEU A 108 0.40 5.00 -11.58
N ARG A 109 0.94 5.97 -12.34
CA ARG A 109 1.67 5.72 -13.60
C ARG A 109 2.85 4.77 -13.46
N ARG A 110 3.44 4.68 -12.27
CA ARG A 110 4.62 3.83 -12.03
C ARG A 110 4.27 2.40 -11.63
N LEU A 111 3.01 2.13 -11.27
CA LEU A 111 2.60 0.82 -10.76
C LEU A 111 2.80 -0.33 -11.76
N PRO A 112 2.41 -0.19 -13.05
CA PRO A 112 2.57 -1.26 -14.01
C PRO A 112 4.03 -1.71 -14.20
N GLU A 113 4.97 -0.78 -14.07
CA GLU A 113 6.41 -1.08 -14.19
C GLU A 113 6.99 -1.81 -12.96
N LEU A 114 6.33 -1.67 -11.81
CA LEU A 114 6.76 -2.23 -10.53
C LEU A 114 6.11 -3.58 -10.22
N LEU A 115 4.94 -3.85 -10.79
CA LEU A 115 4.16 -5.07 -10.55
C LEU A 115 4.69 -6.28 -11.33
N SER A 116 4.59 -7.45 -10.72
CA SER A 116 4.65 -8.73 -11.43
C SER A 116 3.40 -8.95 -12.28
N ALA A 117 3.43 -9.91 -13.19
CA ALA A 117 2.32 -10.19 -14.12
C ALA A 117 0.98 -10.46 -13.39
N GLU A 118 1.03 -11.14 -12.25
CA GLU A 118 -0.15 -11.43 -11.40
C GLU A 118 -0.23 -10.52 -10.17
N GLY A 119 0.46 -9.38 -10.23
CA GLY A 119 0.55 -8.44 -9.13
C GLY A 119 -0.76 -7.73 -8.83
N VAL A 120 -0.95 -7.39 -7.55
CA VAL A 120 -2.15 -6.74 -7.03
C VAL A 120 -1.76 -5.44 -6.33
N VAL A 121 -2.61 -4.42 -6.44
CA VAL A 121 -2.46 -3.14 -5.76
C VAL A 121 -3.59 -2.96 -4.75
N LEU A 122 -3.25 -2.61 -3.51
CA LEU A 122 -4.17 -2.07 -2.52
C LEU A 122 -3.97 -0.55 -2.45
N ALA A 123 -4.92 0.21 -2.97
CA ALA A 123 -4.92 1.67 -2.97
C ALA A 123 -5.86 2.20 -1.90
N CYS A 124 -5.32 2.97 -0.95
CA CYS A 124 -6.05 3.50 0.20
C CYS A 124 -6.16 5.03 0.15
N SER A 125 -7.25 5.55 0.73
CA SER A 125 -7.44 6.98 0.98
C SER A 125 -8.37 7.18 2.17
N ASN A 126 -7.94 8.01 3.12
CA ASN A 126 -8.77 8.51 4.20
C ASN A 126 -9.23 9.97 3.98
N GLU A 127 -9.02 10.51 2.76
CA GLU A 127 -9.41 11.88 2.42
C GLU A 127 -10.94 11.95 2.22
N PRO A 128 -11.67 12.72 3.05
CA PRO A 128 -13.14 12.80 2.96
C PRO A 128 -13.66 13.38 1.65
N GLU A 129 -12.91 14.28 1.02
CA GLU A 129 -13.30 14.93 -0.23
C GLU A 129 -13.06 14.05 -1.47
N ILE A 130 -12.37 12.93 -1.30
CA ILE A 130 -12.05 11.99 -2.37
C ILE A 130 -12.93 10.75 -2.23
N GLY A 131 -13.92 10.63 -3.09
CA GLY A 131 -14.79 9.45 -3.17
C GLY A 131 -14.08 8.23 -3.82
N PRO A 132 -14.68 7.03 -3.73
CA PRO A 132 -14.13 5.82 -4.36
C PRO A 132 -14.02 5.96 -5.88
N ASP A 133 -14.92 6.69 -6.52
CA ASP A 133 -14.91 6.93 -7.96
C ASP A 133 -13.66 7.68 -8.43
N TYR A 134 -13.14 8.60 -7.62
CA TYR A 134 -11.89 9.29 -7.94
C TYR A 134 -10.73 8.31 -8.07
N LEU A 135 -10.59 7.37 -7.13
CA LEU A 135 -9.50 6.39 -7.13
C LEU A 135 -9.60 5.45 -8.34
N THR A 136 -10.81 4.98 -8.67
CA THR A 136 -11.04 4.11 -9.84
C THR A 136 -10.81 4.84 -11.16
N GLN A 137 -11.27 6.08 -11.29
CA GLN A 137 -11.05 6.91 -12.48
C GLN A 137 -9.57 7.27 -12.64
N ALA A 138 -8.90 7.67 -11.55
CA ALA A 138 -7.48 7.97 -11.57
C ALA A 138 -6.65 6.73 -11.97
N MET A 139 -6.98 5.54 -11.44
CA MET A 139 -6.32 4.29 -11.82
C MET A 139 -6.54 3.99 -13.31
N ALA A 140 -7.77 4.07 -13.79
CA ALA A 140 -8.10 3.81 -15.20
C ALA A 140 -7.40 4.79 -16.16
N SER A 141 -7.20 6.04 -15.75
CA SER A 141 -6.49 7.06 -16.53
C SER A 141 -4.98 6.86 -16.55
N GLU A 142 -4.38 6.59 -15.38
CA GLU A 142 -2.92 6.65 -15.20
C GLU A 142 -2.23 5.28 -15.29
N ALA A 143 -2.97 4.20 -15.03
CA ALA A 143 -2.51 2.81 -15.11
C ALA A 143 -3.61 1.92 -15.73
N PRO A 144 -3.97 2.11 -17.01
CA PRO A 144 -5.12 1.47 -17.65
C PRO A 144 -5.02 -0.05 -17.75
N SER A 145 -3.85 -0.63 -17.53
CA SER A 145 -3.68 -2.08 -17.41
C SER A 145 -4.18 -2.66 -16.08
N LEU A 146 -4.50 -1.80 -15.09
CA LEU A 146 -4.96 -2.23 -13.78
C LEU A 146 -6.47 -2.08 -13.67
N GLY A 147 -7.19 -3.21 -13.68
CA GLY A 147 -8.64 -3.26 -13.48
C GLY A 147 -9.02 -3.27 -12.01
N PHE A 148 -10.15 -2.61 -11.68
CA PHE A 148 -10.75 -2.66 -10.34
C PHE A 148 -11.29 -4.07 -10.05
N ILE A 149 -11.02 -4.58 -8.85
CA ILE A 149 -11.47 -5.90 -8.38
C ILE A 149 -12.54 -5.74 -7.32
N GLU A 150 -12.22 -5.08 -6.19
CA GLU A 150 -13.12 -4.96 -5.05
C GLU A 150 -12.80 -3.74 -4.18
N ARG A 151 -13.77 -3.32 -3.38
CA ARG A 151 -13.58 -2.39 -2.25
C ARG A 151 -13.65 -3.20 -0.96
N LEU A 152 -12.65 -3.05 -0.11
CA LEU A 152 -12.68 -3.65 1.22
C LEU A 152 -13.63 -2.85 2.12
N GLU A 153 -14.40 -3.58 2.93
CA GLU A 153 -15.30 -2.97 3.90
C GLU A 153 -14.53 -2.31 5.06
N ASN A 154 -15.15 -1.31 5.67
CA ASN A 154 -14.65 -0.73 6.91
C ASN A 154 -15.11 -1.57 8.10
N PRO A 155 -14.29 -1.64 9.18
CA PRO A 155 -14.70 -2.36 10.38
C PRO A 155 -16.00 -1.75 10.98
N PRO A 156 -17.03 -2.55 11.29
CA PRO A 156 -18.30 -2.05 11.80
C PRO A 156 -18.19 -1.34 13.15
N GLU A 157 -17.10 -1.57 13.90
CA GLU A 157 -16.81 -0.87 15.15
C GLU A 157 -16.29 0.55 14.96
N PHE A 158 -16.02 0.94 13.70
CA PHE A 158 -15.65 2.28 13.29
C PHE A 158 -16.60 2.76 12.20
N PRO A 159 -17.92 2.87 12.51
CA PRO A 159 -18.88 3.35 11.53
C PRO A 159 -18.59 4.80 11.18
N ASP A 160 -18.63 5.12 9.90
CA ASP A 160 -18.59 6.49 9.45
C ASP A 160 -20.01 7.03 9.31
N SER A 161 -20.22 8.28 9.70
CA SER A 161 -21.49 8.96 9.52
C SER A 161 -21.82 9.24 8.05
N GLN A 162 -20.77 9.23 7.21
CA GLN A 162 -20.87 9.46 5.77
C GLN A 162 -20.04 8.37 5.04
N PRO A 163 -20.67 7.27 4.61
CA PRO A 163 -19.95 6.12 4.01
C PRO A 163 -19.09 6.48 2.80
N GLU A 164 -19.48 7.49 2.01
CA GLU A 164 -18.71 7.96 0.85
C GLU A 164 -17.45 8.76 1.24
N SER A 165 -17.47 9.37 2.42
CA SER A 165 -16.32 10.09 2.99
C SER A 165 -15.43 9.20 3.85
N ALA A 166 -15.87 7.96 4.12
CA ALA A 166 -15.14 6.99 4.91
C ALA A 166 -13.81 6.57 4.26
N LEU A 167 -13.01 5.83 5.01
CA LEU A 167 -11.82 5.18 4.48
C LEU A 167 -12.15 4.35 3.23
N LYS A 168 -11.40 4.59 2.16
CA LYS A 168 -11.45 3.81 0.92
C LYS A 168 -10.23 2.90 0.86
N ALA A 169 -10.44 1.62 0.65
CA ALA A 169 -9.41 0.63 0.41
C ALA A 169 -9.84 -0.20 -0.81
N LEU A 170 -9.24 0.08 -1.96
CA LEU A 170 -9.62 -0.47 -3.26
C LEU A 170 -8.53 -1.41 -3.77
N VAL A 171 -8.93 -2.55 -4.30
CA VAL A 171 -8.04 -3.56 -4.87
C VAL A 171 -8.08 -3.49 -6.38
N PHE A 172 -6.90 -3.52 -6.99
CA PHE A 172 -6.71 -3.56 -8.45
C PHE A 172 -5.72 -4.65 -8.82
N SER A 173 -5.86 -5.23 -10.02
CA SER A 173 -4.88 -6.14 -10.59
C SER A 173 -4.73 -5.92 -12.08
N ASN A 174 -3.69 -6.51 -12.68
CA ASN A 174 -3.60 -6.52 -14.13
C ASN A 174 -4.90 -7.09 -14.73
N ALA A 175 -5.49 -6.37 -15.68
CA ALA A 175 -6.63 -6.85 -16.44
C ALA A 175 -6.20 -8.10 -17.24
N VAL A 176 -6.93 -9.18 -17.05
CA VAL A 176 -6.74 -10.44 -17.80
C VAL A 176 -7.20 -10.24 -19.24
#